data_f8789e7b466cc2fd794ae794d8f47c13
#
_entry.id   f8789e7b466cc2fd794ae794d8f47c13
#
_cell.length_a   1.000
_cell.length_b   1.000
_cell.length_c   1.000
_cell.angle_alpha   90.00
_cell.angle_beta   90.00
_cell.angle_gamma   90.00
#
_symmetry.space_group_name_H-M   'P 1'
#
loop_
_entity.id
_entity.type
_entity.pdbx_description
1 polymer ?
#
loop_
_entity_poly.entity_id
_entity_poly.type
_entity_poly.pdbx_seq_one_letter_code
_entity_poly.pdbx_strand_id
1 'polypeptide(L)'
;TNVSQAKDYGYFAGQILPNAGHLRVTVSPDGVKTEYVRAYLPQNETPTRKNRDVSATYFIGKQNCYDSLTTSSPVLWNSNYSDELIYPNPSAGEVHITFSMAQAERLTFSIFDEKGQLVRHLLSNSPVPAGDFQIVWDGRGNGGAALPGGVYFWNIVGENGGTKAGKVVLMR
;
A
#
# COMPACT_ATOMS: atom_id res chain seq x y z
N THR A 1 -16.15 6.00 -22.59
CA THR A 1 -16.47 5.54 -21.24
C THR A 1 -16.59 6.76 -20.36
N ASN A 2 -17.76 6.98 -19.79
CA ASN A 2 -18.02 8.15 -18.96
C ASN A 2 -17.60 7.85 -17.51
N VAL A 3 -17.09 8.85 -16.79
CA VAL A 3 -16.68 8.72 -15.38
C VAL A 3 -17.79 8.15 -14.50
N SER A 4 -19.07 8.44 -14.84
CA SER A 4 -20.24 7.90 -14.13
C SER A 4 -20.42 6.37 -14.26
N GLN A 5 -19.87 5.76 -15.29
CA GLN A 5 -20.02 4.31 -15.53
C GLN A 5 -18.93 3.47 -14.86
N ALA A 6 -17.89 4.10 -14.32
CA ALA A 6 -16.78 3.36 -13.71
C ALA A 6 -17.23 2.52 -12.49
N LYS A 7 -18.15 3.04 -11.71
CA LYS A 7 -18.71 2.32 -10.54
C LYS A 7 -19.49 1.07 -10.94
N ASP A 8 -20.16 1.11 -12.11
CA ASP A 8 -20.93 -0.02 -12.64
C ASP A 8 -20.01 -1.17 -13.07
N TYR A 9 -18.75 -0.85 -13.35
CA TYR A 9 -17.68 -1.82 -13.66
C TYR A 9 -16.80 -2.18 -12.46
N GLY A 10 -17.19 -1.77 -11.24
CA GLY A 10 -16.46 -2.13 -10.02
C GLY A 10 -15.23 -1.28 -9.72
N TYR A 11 -15.04 -0.15 -10.39
CA TYR A 11 -13.95 0.77 -10.11
C TYR A 11 -14.36 1.81 -9.07
N PHE A 12 -13.96 1.59 -7.82
CA PHE A 12 -14.31 2.46 -6.68
C PHE A 12 -13.24 3.49 -6.33
N ALA A 13 -12.04 3.34 -6.88
CA ALA A 13 -10.92 4.25 -6.68
C ALA A 13 -10.11 4.41 -7.97
N GLY A 14 -9.43 5.55 -8.09
CA GLY A 14 -8.57 5.88 -9.23
C GLY A 14 -9.03 7.10 -10.01
N GLN A 15 -8.20 7.53 -10.95
CA GLN A 15 -8.48 8.65 -11.83
C GLN A 15 -8.85 8.15 -13.21
N ILE A 16 -10.04 8.51 -13.69
CA ILE A 16 -10.47 8.22 -15.07
C ILE A 16 -10.11 9.43 -15.91
N LEU A 17 -9.23 9.20 -16.88
CA LEU A 17 -8.78 10.23 -17.79
C LEU A 17 -9.52 10.09 -19.12
N PRO A 18 -10.25 11.10 -19.60
CA PRO A 18 -10.91 11.07 -20.90
C PRO A 18 -9.85 11.14 -22.01
N ASN A 19 -10.20 10.61 -23.17
CA ASN A 19 -9.41 10.55 -24.40
C ASN A 19 -8.30 9.48 -24.42
N ALA A 20 -7.79 9.22 -25.60
CA ALA A 20 -6.75 8.24 -25.85
C ALA A 20 -5.40 8.69 -25.27
N GLY A 21 -4.57 7.73 -24.94
CA GLY A 21 -3.22 7.93 -24.46
C GLY A 21 -2.51 6.61 -24.32
N HIS A 22 -1.28 6.66 -23.83
CA HIS A 22 -0.49 5.48 -23.51
C HIS A 22 0.23 5.67 -22.17
N LEU A 23 0.62 4.57 -21.57
CA LEU A 23 1.47 4.59 -20.39
C LEU A 23 2.93 4.63 -20.84
N ARG A 24 3.67 5.56 -20.25
CA ARG A 24 5.13 5.59 -20.32
C ARG A 24 5.68 5.17 -18.97
N VAL A 25 6.47 4.11 -18.94
CA VAL A 25 7.11 3.59 -17.74
C VAL A 25 8.60 3.84 -17.84
N THR A 26 9.15 4.53 -16.85
CA THR A 26 10.59 4.77 -16.71
C THR A 26 11.08 4.05 -15.46
N VAL A 27 12.05 3.16 -15.64
CA VAL A 27 12.68 2.42 -14.53
C VAL A 27 14.06 3.03 -14.28
N SER A 28 14.34 3.37 -13.03
CA SER A 28 15.62 3.91 -12.56
C SER A 28 16.05 3.20 -11.27
N PRO A 29 17.31 3.34 -10.81
CA PRO A 29 17.73 2.81 -9.52
C PRO A 29 16.92 3.35 -8.32
N ASP A 30 16.28 4.51 -8.48
CA ASP A 30 15.50 5.18 -7.45
C ASP A 30 14.02 4.76 -7.45
N GLY A 31 13.57 4.09 -8.51
CA GLY A 31 12.20 3.59 -8.61
C GLY A 31 11.63 3.56 -10.02
N VAL A 32 10.33 3.39 -10.08
CA VAL A 32 9.54 3.30 -11.31
C VAL A 32 8.59 4.49 -11.40
N LYS A 33 8.74 5.28 -12.45
CA LYS A 33 7.82 6.36 -12.79
C LYS A 33 6.88 5.91 -13.90
N THR A 34 5.58 5.99 -13.65
CA THR A 34 4.54 5.70 -14.63
C THR A 34 3.78 6.97 -14.97
N GLU A 35 3.72 7.31 -16.24
CA GLU A 35 3.08 8.53 -16.72
C GLU A 35 2.00 8.17 -17.75
N TYR A 36 0.83 8.80 -17.63
CA TYR A 36 -0.18 8.73 -18.67
C TYR A 36 0.02 9.88 -19.65
N VAL A 37 0.48 9.54 -20.85
CA VAL A 37 0.80 10.47 -21.93
C VAL A 37 -0.37 10.54 -22.90
N ARG A 38 -0.88 11.74 -23.12
CA ARG A 38 -2.02 11.97 -24.02
C ARG A 38 -1.67 11.78 -25.48
N ALA A 39 -2.60 11.19 -26.20
CA ALA A 39 -2.58 11.11 -27.66
C ALA A 39 -3.78 11.89 -28.23
N TYR A 40 -3.50 13.00 -28.87
CA TYR A 40 -4.50 13.80 -29.57
C TYR A 40 -4.27 13.75 -31.07
N LEU A 41 -5.34 13.75 -31.82
CA LEU A 41 -5.24 14.04 -33.24
C LEU A 41 -4.92 15.54 -33.44
N PRO A 42 -4.18 15.93 -34.50
CA PRO A 42 -3.78 17.33 -34.69
C PRO A 42 -4.95 18.32 -34.66
N GLN A 43 -6.11 17.94 -35.21
CA GLN A 43 -7.31 18.78 -35.21
C GLN A 43 -7.94 18.93 -33.80
N ASN A 44 -7.55 18.13 -32.83
CA ASN A 44 -8.08 18.16 -31.48
C ASN A 44 -7.12 18.83 -30.48
N GLU A 45 -5.99 19.34 -30.97
CA GLU A 45 -5.06 20.10 -30.13
C GLU A 45 -5.56 21.54 -29.91
N THR A 46 -5.27 22.09 -28.75
CA THR A 46 -5.56 23.47 -28.37
C THR A 46 -4.32 24.08 -27.69
N PRO A 47 -4.28 25.39 -27.44
CA PRO A 47 -3.17 26.00 -26.69
C PRO A 47 -2.89 25.36 -25.32
N THR A 48 -3.94 24.82 -24.67
CA THR A 48 -3.88 24.20 -23.33
C THR A 48 -3.96 22.67 -23.35
N ARG A 49 -4.00 22.06 -24.51
CA ARG A 49 -4.16 20.61 -24.67
C ARG A 49 -3.38 20.14 -25.90
N LYS A 50 -2.22 19.59 -25.69
CA LYS A 50 -1.31 19.16 -26.75
C LYS A 50 -1.09 17.67 -26.73
N ASN A 51 -0.72 17.13 -27.88
CA ASN A 51 -0.23 15.77 -27.99
C ASN A 51 1.03 15.60 -27.13
N ARG A 52 1.16 14.45 -26.46
CA ARG A 52 2.23 14.11 -25.51
C ARG A 52 2.17 14.84 -24.16
N ASP A 53 1.13 15.60 -23.86
CA ASP A 53 0.93 16.14 -22.54
C ASP A 53 0.82 15.01 -21.49
N VAL A 54 1.51 15.14 -20.39
CA VAL A 54 1.41 14.20 -19.26
C VAL A 54 0.24 14.62 -18.40
N SER A 55 -0.76 13.76 -18.31
CA SER A 55 -1.99 14.04 -17.55
C SER A 55 -2.02 13.44 -16.16
N ALA A 56 -1.21 12.41 -15.94
CA ALA A 56 -1.06 11.81 -14.63
C ALA A 56 0.33 11.20 -14.52
N THR A 57 0.91 11.29 -13.32
CA THR A 57 2.19 10.70 -12.98
C THR A 57 2.02 9.90 -11.69
N TYR A 58 2.56 8.69 -11.68
CA TYR A 58 2.64 7.86 -10.50
C TYR A 58 4.08 7.37 -10.34
N PHE A 59 4.61 7.42 -9.13
CA PHE A 59 5.97 6.99 -8.83
C PHE A 59 5.96 5.90 -7.76
N ILE A 60 6.69 4.82 -8.00
CA ILE A 60 6.97 3.76 -7.04
C ILE A 60 8.47 3.74 -6.83
N GLY A 61 8.95 4.21 -5.70
CA GLY A 61 10.39 4.31 -5.44
C GLY A 61 10.75 4.09 -3.98
N LYS A 62 12.05 4.04 -3.72
CA LYS A 62 12.57 4.16 -2.35
C LYS A 62 12.16 5.52 -1.83
N GLN A 63 11.49 5.54 -0.68
CA GLN A 63 10.93 6.76 -0.11
C GLN A 63 11.97 7.85 0.09
N ASN A 64 11.85 8.91 -0.68
CA ASN A 64 12.07 10.28 -0.25
C ASN A 64 10.94 11.09 -0.88
N CYS A 65 9.80 11.05 -0.22
CA CYS A 65 8.62 11.81 -0.63
C CYS A 65 8.79 13.27 -0.22
N TYR A 66 9.51 14.03 -1.03
CA TYR A 66 9.39 15.47 -1.07
C TYR A 66 9.21 15.89 -2.51
N ASP A 67 7.97 15.83 -2.96
CA ASP A 67 7.53 16.77 -3.98
C ASP A 67 6.02 17.01 -3.86
N SER A 68 5.72 18.24 -3.45
CA SER A 68 4.40 18.82 -3.49
C SER A 68 3.90 18.84 -4.93
N LEU A 69 3.11 17.89 -5.34
CA LEU A 69 2.25 18.05 -6.49
C LEU A 69 0.81 18.05 -6.02
N THR A 70 0.31 19.26 -5.90
CA THR A 70 -1.10 19.59 -5.77
C THR A 70 -1.89 18.99 -6.93
N THR A 71 -2.41 17.80 -6.74
CA THR A 71 -3.60 17.31 -7.41
C THR A 71 -4.43 16.56 -6.39
N SER A 72 -5.54 17.15 -6.09
CA SER A 72 -6.56 16.69 -5.18
C SER A 72 -7.06 15.29 -5.56
N SER A 73 -6.50 14.31 -4.94
CA SER A 73 -7.12 13.07 -4.53
C SER A 73 -6.17 12.39 -3.55
N PRO A 74 -6.49 12.38 -2.28
CA PRO A 74 -5.70 11.63 -1.33
C PRO A 74 -5.98 10.15 -1.54
N VAL A 75 -5.09 9.44 -2.22
CA VAL A 75 -4.81 8.11 -1.74
C VAL A 75 -4.08 8.37 -0.44
N LEU A 76 -4.81 8.39 0.64
CA LEU A 76 -4.28 8.50 1.99
C LEU A 76 -3.50 7.22 2.30
N TRP A 77 -2.30 7.12 1.78
CA TRP A 77 -1.26 6.44 2.49
C TRP A 77 -0.96 7.34 3.68
N ASN A 78 -1.74 7.21 4.73
CA ASN A 78 -1.47 7.88 5.97
C ASN A 78 -0.19 7.24 6.52
N SER A 79 0.94 7.90 6.24
CA SER A 79 2.28 7.45 6.62
C SER A 79 2.55 7.64 8.11
N ASN A 80 1.59 7.25 8.94
CA ASN A 80 1.87 7.15 10.38
C ASN A 80 2.85 6.00 10.68
N TYR A 81 3.08 5.13 9.68
CA TYR A 81 3.95 3.95 9.80
C TYR A 81 5.09 4.01 8.79
N SER A 82 6.34 4.02 9.23
CA SER A 82 7.55 3.99 8.41
C SER A 82 8.47 2.84 8.83
N ASP A 83 9.53 2.62 8.04
CA ASP A 83 10.67 1.76 8.36
C ASP A 83 10.32 0.34 8.85
N GLU A 84 9.45 -0.34 8.09
CA GLU A 84 9.08 -1.71 8.38
C GLU A 84 10.23 -2.67 8.12
N LEU A 85 10.53 -3.49 9.13
CA LEU A 85 11.46 -4.60 9.01
C LEU A 85 10.82 -5.87 9.57
N ILE A 86 10.86 -6.96 8.78
CA ILE A 86 10.34 -8.28 9.14
C ILE A 86 11.45 -9.30 9.06
N TYR A 87 11.79 -9.90 10.19
CA TYR A 87 12.86 -10.87 10.26
C TYR A 87 12.66 -11.93 11.37
N PRO A 88 13.16 -13.13 11.15
CA PRO A 88 13.53 -13.68 9.85
C PRO A 88 12.31 -13.84 8.94
N ASN A 89 12.50 -13.69 7.66
CA ASN A 89 11.47 -13.96 6.66
C ASN A 89 12.14 -14.53 5.39
N PRO A 90 12.03 -15.84 5.12
CA PRO A 90 11.20 -16.86 5.80
C PRO A 90 11.64 -17.21 7.23
N SER A 91 10.69 -17.68 8.06
CA SER A 91 10.92 -18.06 9.45
C SER A 91 10.50 -19.51 9.72
N ALA A 92 11.26 -20.20 10.56
CA ALA A 92 10.88 -21.53 11.08
C ALA A 92 9.98 -21.47 12.34
N GLY A 93 9.70 -20.28 12.86
CA GLY A 93 8.89 -20.12 14.07
C GLY A 93 8.55 -18.66 14.35
N GLU A 94 9.37 -18.00 15.14
CA GLU A 94 9.15 -16.65 15.59
C GLU A 94 9.53 -15.61 14.51
N VAL A 95 8.71 -14.57 14.38
CA VAL A 95 8.90 -13.47 13.44
C VAL A 95 8.81 -12.15 14.20
N HIS A 96 9.81 -11.32 14.05
CA HIS A 96 9.84 -9.96 14.58
C HIS A 96 9.38 -9.00 13.48
N ILE A 97 8.43 -8.16 13.81
CA ILE A 97 7.89 -7.12 12.93
C ILE A 97 8.12 -5.79 13.63
N THR A 98 8.97 -4.96 13.04
CA THR A 98 9.29 -3.63 13.55
C THR A 98 8.75 -2.57 12.62
N PHE A 99 8.30 -1.47 13.18
CA PHE A 99 7.88 -0.28 12.45
C PHE A 99 7.96 0.95 13.34
N SER A 100 8.13 2.12 12.72
CA SER A 100 8.13 3.40 13.44
C SER A 100 6.78 4.08 13.25
N MET A 101 6.27 4.67 14.33
CA MET A 101 5.05 5.43 14.37
C MET A 101 5.31 6.92 14.54
N ALA A 102 4.78 7.74 13.66
CA ALA A 102 4.91 9.20 13.77
C ALA A 102 4.12 9.78 14.96
N GLN A 103 3.01 9.16 15.31
CA GLN A 103 2.14 9.59 16.40
C GLN A 103 1.59 8.37 17.16
N ALA A 104 1.33 8.55 18.46
CA ALA A 104 0.66 7.52 19.25
C ALA A 104 -0.79 7.33 18.77
N GLU A 105 -1.21 6.09 18.60
CA GLU A 105 -2.60 5.74 18.30
C GLU A 105 -2.95 4.32 18.73
N ARG A 106 -4.22 3.97 18.66
CA ARG A 106 -4.66 2.60 18.92
C ARG A 106 -4.59 1.78 17.64
N LEU A 107 -3.97 0.60 17.75
CA LEU A 107 -3.75 -0.30 16.63
C LEU A 107 -4.47 -1.63 16.79
N THR A 108 -4.94 -2.14 15.67
CA THR A 108 -5.27 -3.54 15.49
C THR A 108 -4.26 -4.17 14.55
N PHE A 109 -3.57 -5.23 15.00
CA PHE A 109 -2.63 -5.99 14.18
C PHE A 109 -3.15 -7.40 14.01
N SER A 110 -3.39 -7.79 12.77
CA SER A 110 -4.00 -9.07 12.41
C SER A 110 -3.15 -9.84 11.42
N ILE A 111 -3.17 -11.17 11.55
CA ILE A 111 -2.53 -12.12 10.62
C ILE A 111 -3.62 -12.95 9.94
N PHE A 112 -3.46 -13.16 8.64
CA PHE A 112 -4.38 -13.91 7.79
C PHE A 112 -3.63 -15.01 7.04
N ASP A 113 -4.32 -16.09 6.71
CA ASP A 113 -3.82 -17.11 5.81
C ASP A 113 -3.93 -16.70 4.33
N GLU A 114 -3.50 -17.57 3.44
CA GLU A 114 -3.57 -17.38 1.97
C GLU A 114 -5.00 -17.23 1.43
N LYS A 115 -6.01 -17.66 2.19
CA LYS A 115 -7.44 -17.56 1.83
C LYS A 115 -8.07 -16.27 2.39
N GLY A 116 -7.28 -15.45 3.09
CA GLY A 116 -7.76 -14.26 3.75
C GLY A 116 -8.52 -14.52 5.05
N GLN A 117 -8.42 -15.73 5.62
CA GLN A 117 -9.03 -16.04 6.90
C GLN A 117 -8.13 -15.53 8.03
N LEU A 118 -8.74 -14.85 9.01
CA LEU A 118 -8.04 -14.39 10.20
C LEU A 118 -7.54 -15.59 11.01
N VAL A 119 -6.22 -15.66 11.24
CA VAL A 119 -5.60 -16.72 12.05
C VAL A 119 -5.09 -16.21 13.39
N ARG A 120 -4.70 -14.95 13.49
CA ARG A 120 -4.18 -14.35 14.73
C ARG A 120 -4.48 -12.86 14.83
N HIS A 121 -4.90 -12.41 16.01
CA HIS A 121 -4.76 -11.02 16.44
C HIS A 121 -3.52 -10.90 17.33
N LEU A 122 -2.58 -10.05 16.94
CA LEU A 122 -1.43 -9.70 17.77
C LEU A 122 -1.73 -8.50 18.65
N LEU A 123 -2.47 -7.52 18.12
CA LEU A 123 -3.04 -6.39 18.84
C LEU A 123 -4.52 -6.25 18.50
N SER A 124 -5.33 -5.88 19.49
CA SER A 124 -6.75 -5.60 19.31
C SER A 124 -7.04 -4.24 19.92
N ASN A 125 -7.13 -3.21 19.06
CA ASN A 125 -7.39 -1.84 19.49
C ASN A 125 -6.52 -1.40 20.68
N SER A 126 -5.24 -1.74 20.65
CA SER A 126 -4.28 -1.53 21.72
C SER A 126 -3.54 -0.21 21.56
N PRO A 127 -3.33 0.58 22.63
CA PRO A 127 -2.59 1.82 22.54
C PRO A 127 -1.11 1.53 22.26
N VAL A 128 -0.56 2.19 21.24
CA VAL A 128 0.84 2.10 20.85
C VAL A 128 1.43 3.52 20.84
N PRO A 129 2.56 3.76 21.53
CA PRO A 129 3.19 5.07 21.56
C PRO A 129 3.83 5.44 20.20
N ALA A 130 4.12 6.72 20.00
CA ALA A 130 4.97 7.18 18.92
C ALA A 130 6.40 6.66 19.09
N GLY A 131 7.13 6.51 18.00
CA GLY A 131 8.48 5.97 17.95
C GLY A 131 8.54 4.54 17.45
N ASP A 132 9.66 3.88 17.69
CA ASP A 132 9.89 2.52 17.22
C ASP A 132 9.11 1.51 18.05
N PHE A 133 8.42 0.63 17.36
CA PHE A 133 7.61 -0.42 17.96
C PHE A 133 7.95 -1.77 17.34
N GLN A 134 8.02 -2.80 18.19
CA GLN A 134 8.25 -4.17 17.78
C GLN A 134 7.12 -5.06 18.27
N ILE A 135 6.64 -5.93 17.40
CA ILE A 135 5.72 -7.00 17.73
C ILE A 135 6.30 -8.34 17.29
N VAL A 136 6.05 -9.37 18.07
CA VAL A 136 6.55 -10.71 17.80
C VAL A 136 5.38 -11.65 17.54
N TRP A 137 5.46 -12.40 16.45
CA TRP A 137 4.54 -13.47 16.14
C TRP A 137 5.23 -14.83 16.24
N ASP A 138 4.71 -15.70 17.08
CA ASP A 138 5.24 -17.04 17.35
C ASP A 138 4.85 -18.09 16.32
N GLY A 139 4.23 -17.71 15.22
CA GLY A 139 3.73 -18.63 14.19
C GLY A 139 2.54 -19.49 14.64
N ARG A 140 1.80 -19.03 15.66
CA ARG A 140 0.61 -19.70 16.19
C ARG A 140 -0.65 -18.90 15.89
N GLY A 141 -1.76 -19.60 15.80
CA GLY A 141 -3.09 -19.01 15.68
C GLY A 141 -3.65 -18.54 17.05
N ASN A 142 -4.85 -17.93 17.02
CA ASN A 142 -5.53 -17.45 18.23
C ASN A 142 -5.76 -18.54 19.29
N GLY A 143 -5.95 -19.80 18.87
CA GLY A 143 -6.09 -20.94 19.75
C GLY A 143 -4.77 -21.51 20.30
N GLY A 144 -3.63 -20.87 20.02
CA GLY A 144 -2.30 -21.33 20.43
C GLY A 144 -1.73 -22.51 19.63
N ALA A 145 -2.48 -23.08 18.70
CA ALA A 145 -2.01 -24.12 17.81
C ALA A 145 -0.98 -23.58 16.82
N ALA A 146 0.08 -24.35 16.58
CA ALA A 146 1.05 -24.01 15.55
C ALA A 146 0.40 -24.01 14.17
N LEU A 147 0.64 -22.99 13.37
CA LEU A 147 0.13 -22.88 12.01
C LEU A 147 1.06 -23.64 11.04
N PRO A 148 0.54 -24.21 9.95
CA PRO A 148 1.35 -24.88 8.94
C PRO A 148 2.34 -23.95 8.26
N GLY A 149 3.36 -24.52 7.61
CA GLY A 149 4.22 -23.75 6.69
C GLY A 149 3.42 -23.19 5.53
N GLY A 150 3.71 -21.95 5.14
CA GLY A 150 2.97 -21.27 4.09
C GLY A 150 3.18 -19.75 4.09
N VAL A 151 2.44 -19.08 3.23
CA VAL A 151 2.43 -17.62 3.14
C VAL A 151 1.30 -17.07 4.00
N TYR A 152 1.62 -16.12 4.84
CA TYR A 152 0.67 -15.39 5.67
C TYR A 152 0.73 -13.91 5.35
N PHE A 153 -0.40 -13.26 5.49
CA PHE A 153 -0.52 -11.82 5.32
C PHE A 153 -0.82 -11.18 6.65
N TRP A 154 -0.23 -10.03 6.90
CA TRP A 154 -0.54 -9.25 8.08
C TRP A 154 -1.05 -7.88 7.67
N ASN A 155 -1.87 -7.28 8.51
CA ASN A 155 -2.23 -5.87 8.40
C ASN A 155 -2.23 -5.17 9.76
N ILE A 156 -1.92 -3.90 9.71
CA ILE A 156 -2.08 -2.93 10.79
C ILE A 156 -3.20 -1.99 10.37
N VAL A 157 -4.12 -1.74 11.30
CA VAL A 157 -5.20 -0.75 11.13
C VAL A 157 -5.17 0.16 12.36
N GLY A 158 -4.98 1.46 12.13
CA GLY A 158 -5.04 2.48 13.16
C GLY A 158 -6.44 3.08 13.29
N GLU A 159 -6.76 3.61 14.45
CA GLU A 159 -8.06 4.26 14.70
C GLU A 159 -8.28 5.51 13.84
N ASN A 160 -7.19 6.17 13.39
CA ASN A 160 -7.23 7.32 12.51
C ASN A 160 -7.32 6.93 11.01
N GLY A 161 -7.58 5.65 10.71
CA GLY A 161 -7.76 5.14 9.35
C GLY A 161 -6.46 4.81 8.61
N GLY A 162 -5.30 4.95 9.25
CA GLY A 162 -4.03 4.48 8.71
C GLY A 162 -4.02 2.96 8.58
N THR A 163 -3.53 2.44 7.45
CA THR A 163 -3.39 1.00 7.23
C THR A 163 -2.02 0.68 6.66
N LYS A 164 -1.46 -0.47 7.06
CA LYS A 164 -0.27 -1.05 6.45
C LYS A 164 -0.42 -2.56 6.40
N ALA A 165 0.09 -3.18 5.36
CA ALA A 165 0.02 -4.62 5.20
C ALA A 165 1.27 -5.17 4.54
N GLY A 166 1.55 -6.44 4.80
CA GLY A 166 2.66 -7.14 4.19
C GLY A 166 2.49 -8.65 4.26
N LYS A 167 3.56 -9.37 3.94
CA LYS A 167 3.57 -10.83 3.94
C LYS A 167 4.72 -11.39 4.77
N VAL A 168 4.50 -12.58 5.32
CA VAL A 168 5.50 -13.37 6.02
C VAL A 168 5.39 -14.83 5.58
N VAL A 169 6.52 -15.51 5.51
CA VAL A 169 6.60 -16.93 5.11
C VAL A 169 7.03 -17.76 6.30
N LEU A 170 6.22 -18.73 6.70
CA LEU A 170 6.60 -19.76 7.67
C LEU A 170 7.13 -21.00 6.95
N MET A 171 8.23 -21.52 7.43
CA MET A 171 8.80 -22.81 7.02
C MET A 171 8.62 -23.82 8.17
N ARG A 172 7.94 -24.90 7.89
CA ARG A 172 7.78 -26.02 8.83
C ARG A 172 7.75 -27.34 8.09
#